data_a16178d750ec999e24c3e46d1c972ca2
#
_entry.id   a16178d750ec999e24c3e46d1c972ca2
#
_cell.length_a   1.000
_cell.length_b   1.000
_cell.length_c   1.000
_cell.angle_alpha   90.00
_cell.angle_beta   90.00
_cell.angle_gamma   90.00
#
_symmetry.space_group_name_H-M   'P 1'
#
loop_
_entity.id
_entity.type
_entity.pdbx_description
1 polymer ?
#
loop_
_entity_poly.entity_id
_entity_poly.type
_entity_poly.pdbx_seq_one_letter_code
_entity_poly.pdbx_strand_id
1 'polypeptide(L)'
;APASVLLAMYIAVAEKQGVPSTELKGTIQNDILKEYAARGTYIFPPKPSMRLITNIFEYCSQNVPKWNTISISGYHIREAGSTAAQEIAFTIADGIAYVEAALKAGLDVDTFAGRLSFFWNAHNNVLEEVAKFRASRRLWATIMKERFGAKKPKSMMLRVHTQTAGSMLTAQQVDNNIVRVALQTAAAVMGGTQSLHTNSRDEALALPTEASVQVALRTQQIVAYESGLADVVDPLGGSYYVEAMTNAIYDEAIDRKSTRL
;
A
#
# COMPACT_ATOMS: atom_id res chain seq x y z
N ALA A 1 3.89 16.72 5.47
CA ALA A 1 3.95 17.66 6.60
C ALA A 1 2.71 17.59 7.50
N PRO A 2 1.44 17.66 7.01
CA PRO A 2 0.26 17.60 7.89
C PRO A 2 0.17 16.35 8.74
N ALA A 3 0.69 15.22 8.26
CA ALA A 3 0.60 13.93 8.92
C ALA A 3 1.21 13.92 10.34
N SER A 4 2.32 14.60 10.56
CA SER A 4 2.95 14.71 11.89
C SER A 4 2.06 15.47 12.87
N VAL A 5 1.41 16.54 12.40
CA VAL A 5 0.48 17.35 13.22
C VAL A 5 -0.77 16.55 13.55
N LEU A 6 -1.33 15.82 12.58
CA LEU A 6 -2.51 14.96 12.80
C LEU A 6 -2.21 13.83 13.78
N LEU A 7 -1.02 13.22 13.70
CA LEU A 7 -0.60 12.22 14.67
C LEU A 7 -0.48 12.79 16.07
N ALA A 8 0.13 13.98 16.21
CA ALA A 8 0.24 14.66 17.50
C ALA A 8 -1.14 15.00 18.09
N MET A 9 -2.08 15.46 17.27
CA MET A 9 -3.47 15.71 17.68
C MET A 9 -4.16 14.41 18.15
N TYR A 10 -3.95 13.31 17.44
CA TYR A 10 -4.52 12.02 17.80
C TYR A 10 -4.00 11.53 19.16
N ILE A 11 -2.69 11.66 19.38
CA ILE A 11 -2.06 11.33 20.67
C ILE A 11 -2.62 12.21 21.79
N ALA A 12 -2.73 13.53 21.58
CA ALA A 12 -3.27 14.46 22.57
C ALA A 12 -4.75 14.16 22.94
N VAL A 13 -5.55 13.71 21.95
CA VAL A 13 -6.94 13.24 22.22
C VAL A 13 -6.93 11.98 23.08
N ALA A 14 -6.06 11.01 22.78
CA ALA A 14 -5.92 9.79 23.57
C ALA A 14 -5.52 10.10 25.02
N GLU A 15 -4.54 10.98 25.21
CA GLU A 15 -4.11 11.43 26.56
C GLU A 15 -5.27 12.05 27.35
N LYS A 16 -6.06 12.93 26.71
CA LYS A 16 -7.26 13.52 27.34
C LYS A 16 -8.32 12.47 27.72
N GLN A 17 -8.37 11.35 27.02
CA GLN A 17 -9.28 10.23 27.29
C GLN A 17 -8.67 9.20 28.25
N GLY A 18 -7.46 9.42 28.75
CA GLY A 18 -6.78 8.49 29.65
C GLY A 18 -6.24 7.24 28.96
N VAL A 19 -6.11 7.25 27.62
CA VAL A 19 -5.56 6.13 26.84
C VAL A 19 -4.06 6.36 26.63
N PRO A 20 -3.19 5.44 27.10
CA PRO A 20 -1.75 5.59 26.90
C PRO A 20 -1.37 5.46 25.42
N SER A 21 -0.38 6.24 24.99
CA SER A 21 0.08 6.24 23.58
C SER A 21 0.55 4.86 23.10
N THR A 22 1.04 4.01 24.00
CA THR A 22 1.48 2.63 23.72
C THR A 22 0.35 1.72 23.27
N GLU A 23 -0.91 2.07 23.54
CA GLU A 23 -2.09 1.31 23.10
C GLU A 23 -2.64 1.76 21.75
N LEU A 24 -2.19 2.91 21.26
CA LEU A 24 -2.68 3.46 19.99
C LEU A 24 -2.27 2.58 18.81
N LYS A 25 -3.25 2.29 17.96
CA LYS A 25 -3.09 1.52 16.72
C LYS A 25 -3.63 2.33 15.55
N GLY A 26 -2.97 2.25 14.42
CA GLY A 26 -3.39 2.92 13.22
C GLY A 26 -2.29 2.98 12.18
N THR A 27 -2.57 3.68 11.10
CA THR A 27 -1.62 3.91 10.01
C THR A 27 -1.70 5.36 9.59
N ILE A 28 -0.56 5.99 9.37
CA ILE A 28 -0.50 7.34 8.82
C ILE A 28 -0.08 7.29 7.36
N GLN A 29 -0.80 8.01 6.49
CA GLN A 29 -0.49 8.10 5.07
C GLN A 29 0.39 9.34 4.85
N ASN A 30 1.69 9.18 4.96
CA ASN A 30 2.68 10.27 4.91
C ASN A 30 3.78 10.06 3.87
N ASP A 31 3.56 9.20 2.88
CA ASP A 31 4.47 9.02 1.75
C ASP A 31 4.59 10.33 0.96
N ILE A 32 5.76 10.97 1.06
CA ILE A 32 6.02 12.24 0.38
C ILE A 32 6.65 12.04 -1.00
N LEU A 33 7.40 10.95 -1.21
CA LEU A 33 8.07 10.72 -2.47
C LEU A 33 7.07 10.51 -3.61
N LYS A 34 5.98 9.79 -3.35
CA LYS A 34 4.89 9.66 -4.33
C LYS A 34 4.20 10.98 -4.64
N GLU A 35 4.19 11.95 -3.72
CA GLU A 35 3.65 13.28 -3.99
C GLU A 35 4.49 14.02 -5.03
N TYR A 36 5.81 13.90 -4.95
CA TYR A 36 6.70 14.49 -5.98
C TYR A 36 6.58 13.75 -7.32
N ALA A 37 6.43 12.42 -7.29
CA ALA A 37 6.42 11.60 -8.49
C ALA A 37 5.08 11.62 -9.23
N ALA A 38 3.94 11.60 -8.53
CA ALA A 38 2.63 11.31 -9.11
C ALA A 38 1.54 12.38 -8.87
N ARG A 39 1.58 13.13 -7.76
CA ARG A 39 0.47 14.03 -7.38
C ARG A 39 0.81 15.52 -7.42
N GLY A 40 2.06 15.90 -7.23
CA GLY A 40 2.49 17.30 -7.20
C GLY A 40 2.02 18.10 -5.97
N THR A 41 1.54 17.44 -4.92
CA THR A 41 1.01 18.09 -3.71
C THR A 41 2.00 17.99 -2.54
N TYR A 42 2.88 18.95 -2.43
CA TYR A 42 3.88 19.04 -1.36
C TYR A 42 4.06 20.48 -0.88
N ILE A 43 4.46 20.63 0.39
CA ILE A 43 4.72 21.93 1.02
C ILE A 43 6.21 22.22 1.08
N PHE A 44 7.01 21.22 1.47
CA PHE A 44 8.44 21.34 1.64
C PHE A 44 9.21 20.59 0.56
N PRO A 45 10.46 20.99 0.24
CA PRO A 45 11.33 20.22 -0.64
C PRO A 45 11.70 18.85 -0.04
N PRO A 46 12.28 17.91 -0.83
CA PRO A 46 12.47 16.52 -0.41
C PRO A 46 13.23 16.36 0.90
N LYS A 47 14.36 17.05 1.07
CA LYS A 47 15.26 16.88 2.23
C LYS A 47 14.59 17.16 3.58
N PRO A 48 13.93 18.31 3.81
CA PRO A 48 13.19 18.52 5.07
C PRO A 48 11.97 17.61 5.22
N SER A 49 11.31 17.20 4.11
CA SER A 49 10.21 16.24 4.16
C SER A 49 10.67 14.86 4.63
N MET A 50 11.80 14.36 4.13
CA MET A 50 12.38 13.10 4.59
C MET A 50 12.76 13.14 6.07
N ARG A 51 13.29 14.26 6.55
CA ARG A 51 13.56 14.44 7.99
C ARG A 51 12.31 14.30 8.84
N LEU A 52 11.18 14.89 8.43
CA LEU A 52 9.93 14.75 9.18
C LEU A 52 9.47 13.29 9.25
N ILE A 53 9.66 12.53 8.19
CA ILE A 53 9.28 11.10 8.15
C ILE A 53 10.18 10.27 9.08
N THR A 54 11.50 10.47 9.04
CA THR A 54 12.42 9.76 9.94
C THR A 54 12.18 10.10 11.41
N ASN A 55 11.84 11.35 11.71
CA ASN A 55 11.46 11.76 13.08
C ASN A 55 10.18 11.04 13.55
N ILE A 56 9.19 10.83 12.64
CA ILE A 56 7.99 10.04 12.95
C ILE A 56 8.37 8.58 13.25
N PHE A 57 9.27 7.99 12.46
CA PHE A 57 9.74 6.62 12.68
C PHE A 57 10.38 6.47 14.06
N GLU A 58 11.30 7.37 14.40
CA GLU A 58 11.98 7.38 15.68
C GLU A 58 10.99 7.55 16.83
N TYR A 59 10.18 8.59 16.78
CA TYR A 59 9.19 8.87 17.83
C TYR A 59 8.22 7.71 18.05
N CYS A 60 7.66 7.15 16.98
CA CYS A 60 6.70 6.06 17.07
C CYS A 60 7.33 4.77 17.58
N SER A 61 8.58 4.48 17.21
CA SER A 61 9.27 3.28 17.71
C SER A 61 9.40 3.27 19.22
N GLN A 62 9.53 4.45 19.84
CA GLN A 62 9.70 4.62 21.27
C GLN A 62 8.38 4.81 22.02
N ASN A 63 7.45 5.62 21.47
CA ASN A 63 6.28 6.12 22.19
C ASN A 63 4.95 5.53 21.71
N VAL A 64 4.87 5.05 20.46
CA VAL A 64 3.65 4.51 19.86
C VAL A 64 3.95 3.21 19.09
N PRO A 65 4.43 2.17 19.77
CA PRO A 65 5.05 0.98 19.12
C PRO A 65 4.08 0.14 18.27
N LYS A 66 2.77 0.34 18.42
CA LYS A 66 1.74 -0.36 17.64
C LYS A 66 1.32 0.40 16.37
N TRP A 67 1.89 1.60 16.13
CA TRP A 67 1.55 2.46 15.01
C TRP A 67 2.29 2.07 13.73
N ASN A 68 1.59 2.05 12.60
CA ASN A 68 2.21 1.91 11.29
C ASN A 68 2.68 3.29 10.82
N THR A 69 3.98 3.47 10.76
CA THR A 69 4.63 4.78 10.64
C THR A 69 4.55 5.40 9.26
N ILE A 70 4.23 4.62 8.24
CA ILE A 70 4.06 5.08 6.87
C ILE A 70 3.19 4.10 6.07
N SER A 71 2.47 4.64 5.07
CA SER A 71 1.86 3.88 3.99
C SER A 71 2.52 4.30 2.69
N ILE A 72 3.43 3.47 2.15
CA ILE A 72 4.19 3.72 0.92
C ILE A 72 3.29 3.38 -0.27
N SER A 73 3.00 4.36 -1.13
CA SER A 73 1.82 4.32 -1.98
C SER A 73 2.15 4.17 -3.46
N GLY A 74 1.92 2.99 -4.01
CA GLY A 74 1.89 2.70 -5.44
C GLY A 74 0.57 3.08 -6.12
N TYR A 75 -0.53 3.11 -5.37
CA TYR A 75 -1.86 3.44 -5.89
C TYR A 75 -1.85 4.69 -6.77
N HIS A 76 -1.32 5.79 -6.29
CA HIS A 76 -1.31 7.07 -7.02
C HIS A 76 -0.41 7.03 -8.26
N ILE A 77 0.69 6.26 -8.21
CA ILE A 77 1.59 6.05 -9.33
C ILE A 77 0.87 5.26 -10.45
N ARG A 78 0.09 4.23 -10.05
CA ARG A 78 -0.72 3.44 -10.99
C ARG A 78 -1.85 4.29 -11.60
N GLU A 79 -2.56 5.07 -10.80
CA GLU A 79 -3.61 5.99 -11.25
C GLU A 79 -3.08 7.07 -12.21
N ALA A 80 -1.81 7.44 -12.10
CA ALA A 80 -1.12 8.34 -13.03
C ALA A 80 -0.70 7.65 -14.35
N GLY A 81 -1.02 6.35 -14.56
CA GLY A 81 -0.85 5.64 -15.82
C GLY A 81 0.35 4.69 -15.89
N SER A 82 0.99 4.34 -14.78
CA SER A 82 2.08 3.36 -14.78
C SER A 82 1.58 1.93 -15.04
N THR A 83 2.46 1.06 -15.54
CA THR A 83 2.19 -0.39 -15.65
C THR A 83 2.26 -1.06 -14.28
N ALA A 84 1.83 -2.32 -14.17
CA ALA A 84 1.94 -3.11 -12.93
C ALA A 84 3.39 -3.21 -12.43
N ALA A 85 4.33 -3.49 -13.32
CA ALA A 85 5.75 -3.56 -12.99
C ALA A 85 6.33 -2.19 -12.58
N GLN A 86 5.90 -1.10 -13.23
CA GLN A 86 6.30 0.26 -12.87
C GLN A 86 5.75 0.67 -11.49
N GLU A 87 4.49 0.33 -11.19
CA GLU A 87 3.92 0.57 -9.86
C GLU A 87 4.78 -0.07 -8.77
N ILE A 88 5.13 -1.36 -8.92
CA ILE A 88 6.02 -2.06 -7.97
C ILE A 88 7.38 -1.37 -7.90
N ALA A 89 8.04 -1.18 -9.04
CA ALA A 89 9.40 -0.66 -9.09
C ALA A 89 9.54 0.70 -8.41
N PHE A 90 8.66 1.64 -8.74
CA PHE A 90 8.74 2.99 -8.17
C PHE A 90 8.36 3.01 -6.69
N THR A 91 7.35 2.26 -6.30
CA THR A 91 6.94 2.19 -4.89
C THR A 91 7.98 1.51 -4.01
N ILE A 92 8.61 0.43 -4.50
CA ILE A 92 9.71 -0.24 -3.78
C ILE A 92 10.93 0.67 -3.72
N ALA A 93 11.23 1.47 -4.76
CA ALA A 93 12.29 2.46 -4.74
C ALA A 93 12.04 3.54 -3.67
N ASP A 94 10.81 4.02 -3.54
CA ASP A 94 10.42 4.92 -2.44
C ASP A 94 10.63 4.24 -1.08
N GLY A 95 10.24 2.97 -0.96
CA GLY A 95 10.47 2.16 0.23
C GLY A 95 11.95 2.05 0.60
N ILE A 96 12.80 1.78 -0.37
CA ILE A 96 14.27 1.75 -0.21
C ILE A 96 14.77 3.10 0.33
N ALA A 97 14.35 4.20 -0.28
CA ALA A 97 14.77 5.54 0.14
C ALA A 97 14.35 5.86 1.58
N TYR A 98 13.18 5.43 2.02
CA TYR A 98 12.73 5.58 3.42
C TYR A 98 13.55 4.74 4.38
N VAL A 99 13.86 3.49 4.03
CA VAL A 99 14.71 2.62 4.86
C VAL A 99 16.12 3.19 4.97
N GLU A 100 16.73 3.63 3.87
CA GLU A 100 18.04 4.26 3.87
C GLU A 100 18.09 5.54 4.74
N ALA A 101 17.05 6.36 4.64
CA ALA A 101 16.96 7.57 5.46
C ALA A 101 16.85 7.24 6.96
N ALA A 102 16.09 6.21 7.33
CA ALA A 102 15.95 5.76 8.72
C ALA A 102 17.27 5.17 9.26
N LEU A 103 17.95 4.34 8.48
CA LEU A 103 19.27 3.80 8.85
C LEU A 103 20.31 4.91 9.01
N LYS A 104 20.32 5.90 8.11
CA LYS A 104 21.20 7.07 8.20
C LYS A 104 20.93 7.91 9.43
N ALA A 105 19.68 7.93 9.92
CA ALA A 105 19.30 8.57 11.19
C ALA A 105 19.68 7.74 12.44
N GLY A 106 20.29 6.56 12.27
CA GLY A 106 20.76 5.70 13.36
C GLY A 106 19.73 4.68 13.85
N LEU A 107 18.61 4.50 13.15
CA LEU A 107 17.60 3.50 13.53
C LEU A 107 18.03 2.11 13.07
N ASP A 108 17.77 1.08 13.87
CA ASP A 108 17.95 -0.32 13.50
C ASP A 108 16.78 -0.82 12.63
N VAL A 109 17.09 -1.53 11.52
CA VAL A 109 16.09 -1.99 10.55
C VAL A 109 15.02 -2.86 11.20
N ASP A 110 15.39 -3.75 12.10
CA ASP A 110 14.47 -4.66 12.77
C ASP A 110 13.63 -4.00 13.88
N THR A 111 13.90 -2.73 14.17
CA THR A 111 13.11 -1.92 15.11
C THR A 111 11.92 -1.26 14.40
N PHE A 112 12.11 -0.71 13.20
CA PHE A 112 11.06 0.06 12.52
C PHE A 112 10.42 -0.67 11.33
N ALA A 113 11.18 -1.52 10.59
CA ALA A 113 10.70 -2.05 9.31
C ALA A 113 9.43 -2.90 9.42
N GLY A 114 9.24 -3.60 10.55
CA GLY A 114 8.00 -4.33 10.83
C GLY A 114 6.74 -3.45 10.94
N ARG A 115 6.88 -2.12 10.91
CA ARG A 115 5.77 -1.15 10.93
C ARG A 115 5.59 -0.40 9.62
N LEU A 116 6.41 -0.65 8.63
CA LEU A 116 6.19 -0.16 7.28
C LEU A 116 4.95 -0.85 6.68
N SER A 117 4.16 -0.10 5.96
CA SER A 117 3.03 -0.61 5.19
C SER A 117 3.03 -0.02 3.79
N PHE A 118 2.31 -0.68 2.88
CA PHE A 118 2.22 -0.31 1.48
C PHE A 118 0.77 -0.09 1.08
N PHE A 119 0.58 0.60 -0.02
CA PHE A 119 -0.72 0.88 -0.59
C PHE A 119 -0.69 0.63 -2.10
N TRP A 120 -1.34 -0.46 -2.54
CA TRP A 120 -1.41 -0.85 -3.94
C TRP A 120 -2.74 -0.49 -4.59
N ASN A 121 -2.69 -0.34 -5.90
CA ASN A 121 -3.87 -0.34 -6.76
C ASN A 121 -4.33 -1.78 -7.04
N ALA A 122 -5.60 -1.99 -7.35
CA ALA A 122 -6.11 -3.21 -7.98
C ALA A 122 -6.84 -2.85 -9.27
N HIS A 123 -6.26 -3.21 -10.39
CA HIS A 123 -6.73 -2.90 -11.74
C HIS A 123 -7.65 -4.00 -12.30
N ASN A 124 -8.17 -3.84 -13.53
CA ASN A 124 -9.13 -4.77 -14.12
C ASN A 124 -8.53 -6.10 -14.61
N ASN A 125 -7.22 -6.14 -14.88
CA ASN A 125 -6.56 -7.37 -15.36
C ASN A 125 -6.28 -8.30 -14.16
N VAL A 126 -7.25 -9.13 -13.83
CA VAL A 126 -7.26 -9.95 -12.60
C VAL A 126 -6.00 -10.77 -12.42
N LEU A 127 -5.55 -11.49 -13.44
CA LEU A 127 -4.40 -12.39 -13.35
C LEU A 127 -3.07 -11.62 -13.21
N GLU A 128 -2.94 -10.49 -13.91
CA GLU A 128 -1.79 -9.59 -13.77
C GLU A 128 -1.71 -8.98 -12.37
N GLU A 129 -2.85 -8.56 -11.83
CA GLU A 129 -2.89 -7.99 -10.48
C GLU A 129 -2.53 -9.02 -9.40
N VAL A 130 -3.04 -10.24 -9.48
CA VAL A 130 -2.63 -11.32 -8.58
C VAL A 130 -1.12 -11.58 -8.68
N ALA A 131 -0.59 -11.65 -9.90
CA ALA A 131 0.85 -11.81 -10.14
C ALA A 131 1.67 -10.63 -9.57
N LYS A 132 1.17 -9.39 -9.71
CA LYS A 132 1.77 -8.18 -9.15
C LYS A 132 1.88 -8.25 -7.62
N PHE A 133 0.84 -8.64 -6.92
CA PHE A 133 0.87 -8.79 -5.46
C PHE A 133 1.89 -9.85 -5.02
N ARG A 134 1.98 -10.97 -5.73
CA ARG A 134 2.97 -12.03 -5.47
C ARG A 134 4.40 -11.54 -5.73
N ALA A 135 4.64 -10.90 -6.86
CA ALA A 135 5.95 -10.34 -7.23
C ALA A 135 6.41 -9.28 -6.22
N SER A 136 5.52 -8.38 -5.79
CA SER A 136 5.86 -7.31 -4.86
C SER A 136 6.29 -7.83 -3.47
N ARG A 137 5.60 -8.84 -2.94
CA ARG A 137 5.99 -9.47 -1.67
C ARG A 137 7.37 -10.12 -1.76
N ARG A 138 7.62 -10.86 -2.84
CA ARG A 138 8.92 -11.51 -3.08
C ARG A 138 10.04 -10.46 -3.20
N LEU A 139 9.83 -9.42 -4.00
CA LEU A 139 10.83 -8.37 -4.22
C LEU A 139 11.17 -7.64 -2.92
N TRP A 140 10.17 -7.21 -2.17
CA TRP A 140 10.41 -6.54 -0.89
C TRP A 140 11.16 -7.41 0.11
N ALA A 141 10.76 -8.68 0.26
CA ALA A 141 11.43 -9.61 1.16
C ALA A 141 12.90 -9.82 0.78
N THR A 142 13.18 -9.96 -0.51
CA THR A 142 14.55 -10.09 -1.04
C THR A 142 15.38 -8.86 -0.70
N ILE A 143 14.88 -7.66 -1.00
CA ILE A 143 15.57 -6.39 -0.73
C ILE A 143 15.85 -6.22 0.78
N MET A 144 14.83 -6.44 1.61
CA MET A 144 15.01 -6.28 3.06
C MET A 144 16.04 -7.25 3.63
N LYS A 145 16.08 -8.48 3.13
CA LYS A 145 17.05 -9.50 3.55
C LYS A 145 18.46 -9.22 3.02
N GLU A 146 18.59 -8.99 1.71
CA GLU A 146 19.89 -8.99 1.04
C GLU A 146 20.57 -7.61 1.09
N ARG A 147 19.80 -6.53 0.91
CA ARG A 147 20.35 -5.15 0.91
C ARG A 147 20.45 -4.57 2.31
N PHE A 148 19.44 -4.80 3.14
CA PHE A 148 19.35 -4.16 4.46
C PHE A 148 19.66 -5.08 5.64
N GLY A 149 19.88 -6.38 5.39
CA GLY A 149 20.27 -7.34 6.41
C GLY A 149 19.22 -7.59 7.50
N ALA A 150 17.94 -7.39 7.19
CA ALA A 150 16.84 -7.64 8.11
C ALA A 150 16.82 -9.11 8.54
N LYS A 151 16.66 -9.35 9.84
CA LYS A 151 16.69 -10.69 10.45
C LYS A 151 15.30 -11.16 10.89
N LYS A 152 14.43 -10.22 11.27
CA LYS A 152 13.09 -10.56 11.75
C LYS A 152 12.14 -10.80 10.57
N PRO A 153 11.36 -11.89 10.55
CA PRO A 153 10.36 -12.11 9.49
C PRO A 153 9.43 -10.93 9.27
N LYS A 154 8.97 -10.29 10.34
CA LYS A 154 8.10 -9.10 10.25
C LYS A 154 8.72 -7.93 9.51
N SER A 155 10.04 -7.77 9.56
CA SER A 155 10.77 -6.70 8.86
C SER A 155 10.85 -6.93 7.35
N MET A 156 10.68 -8.18 6.90
CA MET A 156 10.68 -8.60 5.51
C MET A 156 9.27 -8.70 4.91
N MET A 157 8.21 -8.61 5.72
CA MET A 157 6.84 -8.69 5.25
C MET A 157 6.40 -7.40 4.56
N LEU A 158 5.86 -7.53 3.36
CA LEU A 158 5.13 -6.46 2.70
C LEU A 158 3.67 -6.53 3.14
N ARG A 159 3.27 -5.63 4.04
CA ARG A 159 1.87 -5.48 4.45
C ARG A 159 1.20 -4.44 3.57
N VAL A 160 0.05 -4.75 3.03
CA VAL A 160 -0.56 -3.94 2.00
C VAL A 160 -2.03 -3.64 2.27
N HIS A 161 -2.38 -2.37 2.13
CA HIS A 161 -3.73 -1.90 1.86
C HIS A 161 -3.92 -1.79 0.36
N THR A 162 -5.08 -2.14 -0.15
CA THR A 162 -5.41 -2.04 -1.58
C THR A 162 -6.63 -1.16 -1.78
N GLN A 163 -6.61 -0.37 -2.83
CA GLN A 163 -7.79 0.33 -3.35
C GLN A 163 -8.02 -0.10 -4.80
N THR A 164 -9.26 -0.33 -5.15
CA THR A 164 -9.66 -0.59 -6.55
C THR A 164 -9.37 0.62 -7.44
N ALA A 165 -9.03 0.39 -8.70
CA ALA A 165 -8.58 1.44 -9.62
C ALA A 165 -9.71 2.41 -10.00
N GLY A 166 -9.62 3.64 -9.55
CA GLY A 166 -10.54 4.72 -9.94
C GLY A 166 -10.41 5.08 -11.42
N SER A 167 -9.18 5.10 -11.96
CA SER A 167 -8.89 5.40 -13.37
C SER A 167 -9.56 4.45 -14.38
N MET A 168 -10.02 3.28 -13.92
CA MET A 168 -10.72 2.29 -14.75
C MET A 168 -12.24 2.48 -14.78
N LEU A 169 -12.77 3.38 -13.95
CA LEU A 169 -14.20 3.64 -13.87
C LEU A 169 -14.60 4.75 -14.85
N THR A 170 -15.78 4.61 -15.43
CA THR A 170 -16.26 5.51 -16.48
C THR A 170 -17.51 6.28 -16.04
N ALA A 171 -17.66 7.48 -16.54
CA ALA A 171 -18.87 8.29 -16.35
C ALA A 171 -20.07 7.72 -17.13
N GLN A 172 -19.80 7.05 -18.27
CA GLN A 172 -20.81 6.39 -19.10
C GLN A 172 -21.15 5.02 -18.53
N GLN A 173 -22.43 4.65 -18.56
CA GLN A 173 -22.91 3.36 -18.06
C GLN A 173 -22.41 3.07 -16.65
N VAL A 174 -22.67 3.99 -15.75
CA VAL A 174 -22.16 4.04 -14.37
C VAL A 174 -22.34 2.73 -13.61
N ASP A 175 -23.45 2.02 -13.82
CA ASP A 175 -23.73 0.75 -13.14
C ASP A 175 -22.74 -0.37 -13.53
N ASN A 176 -22.11 -0.32 -14.71
CA ASN A 176 -21.07 -1.25 -15.09
C ASN A 176 -19.80 -1.10 -14.23
N ASN A 177 -19.62 0.02 -13.55
CA ASN A 177 -18.53 0.21 -12.60
C ASN A 177 -18.62 -0.74 -11.40
N ILE A 178 -19.82 -1.18 -11.02
CA ILE A 178 -20.03 -2.21 -9.98
C ILE A 178 -19.32 -3.50 -10.38
N VAL A 179 -19.48 -3.93 -11.64
CA VAL A 179 -18.82 -5.13 -12.17
C VAL A 179 -17.31 -4.96 -12.21
N ARG A 180 -16.81 -3.79 -12.66
CA ARG A 180 -15.36 -3.49 -12.67
C ARG A 180 -14.77 -3.58 -11.27
N VAL A 181 -15.42 -2.94 -10.31
CA VAL A 181 -14.99 -2.95 -8.90
C VAL A 181 -15.04 -4.35 -8.30
N ALA A 182 -16.02 -5.17 -8.65
CA ALA A 182 -16.10 -6.56 -8.19
C ALA A 182 -14.89 -7.40 -8.70
N LEU A 183 -14.51 -7.25 -9.97
CA LEU A 183 -13.33 -7.92 -10.54
C LEU A 183 -12.03 -7.44 -9.89
N GLN A 184 -11.87 -6.14 -9.69
CA GLN A 184 -10.72 -5.55 -9.00
C GLN A 184 -10.63 -6.04 -7.54
N THR A 185 -11.77 -6.13 -6.86
CA THR A 185 -11.87 -6.67 -5.49
C THR A 185 -11.45 -8.13 -5.45
N ALA A 186 -11.93 -8.96 -6.37
CA ALA A 186 -11.53 -10.36 -6.48
C ALA A 186 -10.01 -10.49 -6.70
N ALA A 187 -9.44 -9.67 -7.57
CA ALA A 187 -7.99 -9.66 -7.81
C ALA A 187 -7.20 -9.30 -6.53
N ALA A 188 -7.63 -8.29 -5.79
CA ALA A 188 -6.99 -7.89 -4.55
C ALA A 188 -7.05 -8.99 -3.46
N VAL A 189 -8.21 -9.65 -3.33
CA VAL A 189 -8.41 -10.74 -2.36
C VAL A 189 -7.56 -11.97 -2.72
N MET A 190 -7.62 -12.44 -3.96
CA MET A 190 -6.76 -13.54 -4.43
C MET A 190 -5.27 -13.17 -4.39
N GLY A 191 -4.95 -11.90 -4.56
CA GLY A 191 -3.60 -11.36 -4.41
C GLY A 191 -3.10 -11.29 -2.96
N GLY A 192 -3.98 -11.47 -1.96
CA GLY A 192 -3.61 -11.53 -0.55
C GLY A 192 -3.45 -10.17 0.12
N THR A 193 -4.31 -9.19 -0.20
CA THR A 193 -4.35 -7.91 0.51
C THR A 193 -4.79 -8.06 1.97
N GLN A 194 -4.27 -7.22 2.88
CA GLN A 194 -4.66 -7.24 4.30
C GLN A 194 -5.85 -6.33 4.61
N SER A 195 -6.05 -5.29 3.80
CA SER A 195 -7.23 -4.41 3.88
C SER A 195 -7.58 -3.88 2.50
N LEU A 196 -8.85 -3.53 2.30
CA LEU A 196 -9.36 -3.20 0.99
C LEU A 196 -10.31 -1.99 1.06
N HIS A 197 -10.15 -1.08 0.11
CA HIS A 197 -11.11 -0.04 -0.23
C HIS A 197 -11.69 -0.33 -1.62
N THR A 198 -13.01 -0.30 -1.73
CA THR A 198 -13.73 -0.40 -3.00
C THR A 198 -14.28 0.97 -3.39
N ASN A 199 -13.93 1.45 -4.58
CA ASN A 199 -14.50 2.68 -5.12
C ASN A 199 -15.99 2.49 -5.39
N SER A 200 -16.75 3.56 -5.22
CA SER A 200 -18.17 3.56 -5.55
C SER A 200 -18.39 3.69 -7.06
N ARG A 201 -19.55 3.26 -7.55
CA ARG A 201 -19.88 3.29 -8.98
C ARG A 201 -19.82 4.68 -9.59
N ASP A 202 -20.03 5.72 -8.80
CA ASP A 202 -20.05 7.13 -9.20
C ASP A 202 -18.69 7.85 -9.04
N GLU A 203 -17.62 7.10 -8.78
CA GLU A 203 -16.25 7.62 -8.60
C GLU A 203 -15.80 8.55 -9.75
N ALA A 204 -16.18 8.22 -10.99
CA ALA A 204 -15.84 9.04 -12.17
C ALA A 204 -16.69 10.31 -12.31
N LEU A 205 -17.69 10.52 -11.46
CA LEU A 205 -18.62 11.63 -11.54
C LEU A 205 -18.45 12.62 -10.40
N ALA A 206 -18.42 12.13 -9.14
CA ALA A 206 -18.43 12.98 -7.95
C ALA A 206 -18.07 12.14 -6.70
N LEU A 207 -18.14 12.78 -5.53
CA LEU A 207 -18.15 12.07 -4.25
C LEU A 207 -19.38 11.13 -4.19
N PRO A 208 -19.23 9.95 -3.55
CA PRO A 208 -20.25 8.92 -3.60
C PRO A 208 -21.53 9.34 -2.85
N THR A 209 -22.66 8.95 -3.41
CA THR A 209 -23.93 8.99 -2.69
C THR A 209 -24.01 7.86 -1.66
N GLU A 210 -24.92 7.97 -0.69
CA GLU A 210 -25.16 6.93 0.32
C GLU A 210 -25.46 5.55 -0.33
N ALA A 211 -26.33 5.52 -1.33
CA ALA A 211 -26.65 4.32 -2.07
C ALA A 211 -25.42 3.72 -2.78
N SER A 212 -24.56 4.55 -3.36
CA SER A 212 -23.34 4.09 -4.03
C SER A 212 -22.31 3.55 -3.04
N VAL A 213 -22.13 4.20 -1.89
CA VAL A 213 -21.27 3.72 -0.80
C VAL A 213 -21.75 2.37 -0.28
N GLN A 214 -23.06 2.21 -0.09
CA GLN A 214 -23.63 0.94 0.36
C GLN A 214 -23.30 -0.20 -0.61
N VAL A 215 -23.47 0.01 -1.92
CA VAL A 215 -23.12 -1.00 -2.94
C VAL A 215 -21.63 -1.33 -2.88
N ALA A 216 -20.76 -0.33 -2.77
CA ALA A 216 -19.31 -0.54 -2.67
C ALA A 216 -18.94 -1.38 -1.44
N LEU A 217 -19.50 -1.10 -0.27
CA LEU A 217 -19.29 -1.89 0.95
C LEU A 217 -19.85 -3.31 0.82
N ARG A 218 -21.05 -3.47 0.23
CA ARG A 218 -21.64 -4.81 0.02
C ARG A 218 -20.82 -5.64 -0.97
N THR A 219 -20.18 -5.03 -1.96
CA THR A 219 -19.27 -5.73 -2.89
C THR A 219 -18.14 -6.43 -2.11
N GLN A 220 -17.53 -5.77 -1.13
CA GLN A 220 -16.53 -6.42 -0.26
C GLN A 220 -17.12 -7.60 0.51
N GLN A 221 -18.31 -7.44 1.07
CA GLN A 221 -18.97 -8.49 1.86
C GLN A 221 -19.36 -9.70 1.01
N ILE A 222 -19.87 -9.49 -0.20
CA ILE A 222 -20.17 -10.57 -1.15
C ILE A 222 -18.89 -11.36 -1.46
N VAL A 223 -17.80 -10.68 -1.78
CA VAL A 223 -16.53 -11.36 -2.07
C VAL A 223 -16.00 -12.08 -0.83
N ALA A 224 -16.14 -11.53 0.37
CA ALA A 224 -15.65 -12.14 1.60
C ALA A 224 -16.47 -13.34 2.06
N TYR A 225 -17.79 -13.32 1.89
CA TYR A 225 -18.69 -14.29 2.54
C TYR A 225 -19.48 -15.20 1.59
N GLU A 226 -19.56 -14.85 0.29
CA GLU A 226 -20.42 -15.59 -0.64
C GLU A 226 -19.62 -16.22 -1.81
N SER A 227 -18.36 -15.79 -2.04
CA SER A 227 -17.60 -16.18 -3.21
C SER A 227 -16.59 -17.32 -2.99
N GLY A 228 -16.23 -17.61 -1.74
CA GLY A 228 -15.16 -18.54 -1.39
C GLY A 228 -13.73 -18.04 -1.72
N LEU A 229 -13.58 -16.86 -2.31
CA LEU A 229 -12.27 -16.34 -2.72
C LEU A 229 -11.34 -16.02 -1.53
N ALA A 230 -11.91 -15.77 -0.34
CA ALA A 230 -11.16 -15.45 0.86
C ALA A 230 -10.81 -16.70 1.71
N ASP A 231 -11.30 -17.88 1.34
CA ASP A 231 -11.17 -19.10 2.15
C ASP A 231 -9.79 -19.75 2.01
N VAL A 232 -9.06 -19.44 0.94
CA VAL A 232 -7.79 -20.07 0.58
C VAL A 232 -6.71 -19.03 0.40
N VAL A 233 -5.54 -19.28 0.97
CA VAL A 233 -4.34 -18.45 0.77
C VAL A 233 -3.70 -18.79 -0.57
N ASP A 234 -3.38 -17.76 -1.37
CA ASP A 234 -2.73 -17.86 -2.68
C ASP A 234 -3.42 -18.88 -3.62
N PRO A 235 -4.73 -18.70 -3.92
CA PRO A 235 -5.53 -19.71 -4.61
C PRO A 235 -5.05 -20.02 -6.03
N LEU A 236 -4.27 -19.14 -6.65
CA LEU A 236 -3.70 -19.30 -7.99
C LEU A 236 -2.23 -19.75 -7.97
N GLY A 237 -1.68 -20.07 -6.80
CA GLY A 237 -0.33 -20.63 -6.66
C GLY A 237 -0.18 -21.94 -7.41
N GLY A 238 0.89 -22.07 -8.22
CA GLY A 238 1.14 -23.23 -9.07
C GLY A 238 0.47 -23.16 -10.46
N SER A 239 -0.35 -22.15 -10.76
CA SER A 239 -0.81 -21.89 -12.10
C SER A 239 0.36 -21.52 -13.00
N TYR A 240 0.63 -22.27 -14.08
CA TYR A 240 1.73 -21.98 -14.99
C TYR A 240 1.75 -20.56 -15.48
N TYR A 241 0.59 -20.01 -15.82
CA TYR A 241 0.46 -18.65 -16.32
C TYR A 241 0.76 -17.62 -15.24
N VAL A 242 0.18 -17.77 -14.04
CA VAL A 242 0.38 -16.83 -12.93
C VAL A 242 1.81 -16.85 -12.41
N GLU A 243 2.46 -18.04 -12.34
CA GLU A 243 3.87 -18.16 -11.97
C GLU A 243 4.78 -17.47 -13.01
N ALA A 244 4.56 -17.71 -14.29
CA ALA A 244 5.32 -17.06 -15.37
C ALA A 244 5.15 -15.54 -15.34
N MET A 245 3.92 -15.05 -15.18
CA MET A 245 3.63 -13.61 -15.08
C MET A 245 4.22 -12.99 -13.82
N THR A 246 4.18 -13.70 -12.68
CA THR A 246 4.82 -13.25 -11.44
C THR A 246 6.31 -13.05 -11.62
N ASN A 247 6.98 -13.99 -12.29
CA ASN A 247 8.42 -13.88 -12.58
C ASN A 247 8.69 -12.72 -13.56
N ALA A 248 7.92 -12.59 -14.63
CA ALA A 248 8.11 -11.52 -15.60
C ALA A 248 7.95 -10.13 -14.96
N ILE A 249 6.92 -9.94 -14.13
CA ILE A 249 6.72 -8.67 -13.40
C ILE A 249 7.85 -8.42 -12.40
N TYR A 250 8.31 -9.47 -11.70
CA TYR A 250 9.43 -9.38 -10.77
C TYR A 250 10.72 -8.95 -11.48
N ASP A 251 11.05 -9.61 -12.59
CA ASP A 251 12.28 -9.34 -13.36
C ASP A 251 12.23 -7.94 -13.97
N GLU A 252 11.08 -7.51 -14.52
CA GLU A 252 10.92 -6.15 -15.05
C GLU A 252 11.04 -5.11 -13.93
N ALA A 253 10.51 -5.37 -12.75
CA ALA A 253 10.58 -4.43 -11.63
C ALA A 253 12.01 -4.31 -11.08
N ILE A 254 12.76 -5.41 -10.97
CA ILE A 254 14.13 -5.40 -10.44
C ILE A 254 15.15 -4.83 -11.43
N ASP A 255 14.93 -4.97 -12.73
CA ASP A 255 15.85 -4.44 -13.76
C ASP A 255 15.85 -2.90 -13.81
N ARG A 256 14.85 -2.25 -13.26
CA ARG A 256 14.83 -0.79 -13.17
C ARG A 256 15.91 -0.28 -12.23
N LYS A 257 16.65 0.76 -12.64
CA LYS A 257 17.84 1.30 -11.91
C LYS A 257 17.57 1.61 -10.44
N SER A 258 16.35 2.02 -10.10
CA SER A 258 15.95 2.41 -8.75
C SER A 258 15.75 1.22 -7.79
N THR A 259 15.51 0.01 -8.32
CA THR A 259 15.25 -1.21 -7.54
C THR A 259 16.37 -2.23 -7.59
N ARG A 260 17.44 -1.96 -8.34
CA ARG A 260 18.60 -2.88 -8.39
C ARG A 260 19.21 -3.08 -7.01
N LEU A 261 19.46 -4.35 -6.68
CA LEU A 261 20.12 -4.82 -5.47
C LEU A 261 21.60 -4.42 -5.44
#